data_b3c3d55cdce8b877ac04593d8f3d6a6a
#
_entry.id   b3c3d55cdce8b877ac04593d8f3d6a6a
#
_cell.length_a   1.000
_cell.length_b   1.000
_cell.length_c   1.000
_cell.angle_alpha   90.00
_cell.angle_beta   90.00
_cell.angle_gamma   90.00
#
_symmetry.space_group_name_H-M   'P 1'
#
loop_
_entity.id
_entity.type
_entity.pdbx_description
1 polymer ?
#
loop_
_entity_poly.entity_id
_entity_poly.type
_entity_poly.pdbx_seq_one_letter_code
_entity_poly.pdbx_strand_id
1 'polypeptide(L)'
;NIYYFLNSKKIRKKYIGIGKKLAKKFLKNLDDSIGEIKNTLKQEGIAENTLIIFTSDNGGATYTRATDNSPYIGGKMSNFEGGTIVPMMIEWPKKIKPQANYSNMVSLLDIVPTILDAVKSPSLNNTFDGVSLLPYINSNGKVPHKELFWKTGYVKSVISENFKLHINEKENFKTLINLDKDPSEKNNLISIYPEKANELKERWNKWNSTLKESKWESNADVYIPVSNSENSKKYYFPW
;
A
#
# COMPACT_ATOMS: atom_id res chain seq x y z
N ASN A 1 -28.81 -18.96 8.61
CA ASN A 1 -28.25 -20.21 8.03
C ASN A 1 -27.31 -19.99 6.83
N ILE A 2 -26.87 -18.77 6.58
CA ILE A 2 -25.82 -18.45 5.61
C ILE A 2 -24.45 -19.04 6.03
N TYR A 3 -24.22 -19.18 7.33
CA TYR A 3 -22.95 -19.75 7.87
C TYR A 3 -22.73 -21.23 7.48
N TYR A 4 -23.80 -22.03 7.42
CA TYR A 4 -23.74 -23.45 6.99
C TYR A 4 -23.57 -23.60 5.48
N PHE A 5 -24.12 -22.68 4.69
CA PHE A 5 -24.05 -22.72 3.24
C PHE A 5 -22.62 -22.42 2.73
N LEU A 6 -21.88 -21.55 3.43
CA LEU A 6 -20.51 -21.17 3.07
C LEU A 6 -19.44 -22.20 3.49
N ASN A 7 -19.79 -23.19 4.31
CA ASN A 7 -18.83 -24.20 4.81
C ASN A 7 -18.64 -25.43 3.90
N SER A 8 -19.45 -25.60 2.85
CA SER A 8 -19.21 -26.66 1.87
C SER A 8 -18.00 -26.31 1.00
N LYS A 9 -16.92 -27.13 1.04
CA LYS A 9 -15.72 -26.95 0.19
C LYS A 9 -16.05 -26.79 -1.29
N LYS A 10 -17.08 -27.48 -1.80
CA LYS A 10 -17.52 -27.44 -3.20
C LYS A 10 -18.17 -26.09 -3.54
N ILE A 11 -19.06 -25.61 -2.68
CA ILE A 11 -19.74 -24.31 -2.83
C ILE A 11 -18.69 -23.18 -2.76
N ARG A 12 -17.82 -23.23 -1.75
CA ARG A 12 -16.74 -22.26 -1.58
C ARG A 12 -15.82 -22.12 -2.80
N LYS A 13 -15.38 -23.27 -3.37
CA LYS A 13 -14.58 -23.27 -4.62
C LYS A 13 -15.31 -22.59 -5.79
N LYS A 14 -16.61 -22.85 -5.95
CA LYS A 14 -17.45 -22.26 -7.00
C LYS A 14 -17.53 -20.73 -6.86
N TYR A 15 -17.79 -20.20 -5.65
CA TYR A 15 -17.88 -18.76 -5.43
C TYR A 15 -16.53 -18.06 -5.57
N ILE A 16 -15.43 -18.66 -5.14
CA ILE A 16 -14.07 -18.14 -5.38
C ILE A 16 -13.80 -18.06 -6.89
N GLY A 17 -14.16 -19.08 -7.66
CA GLY A 17 -14.01 -19.08 -9.12
C GLY A 17 -14.80 -17.97 -9.80
N ILE A 18 -16.04 -17.75 -9.38
CA ILE A 18 -16.89 -16.64 -9.86
C ILE A 18 -16.26 -15.29 -9.48
N GLY A 19 -15.82 -15.12 -8.23
CA GLY A 19 -15.17 -13.89 -7.77
C GLY A 19 -13.92 -13.54 -8.59
N LYS A 20 -13.05 -14.52 -8.85
CA LYS A 20 -11.87 -14.32 -9.71
C LYS A 20 -12.24 -13.93 -11.15
N LYS A 21 -13.28 -14.54 -11.72
CA LYS A 21 -13.77 -14.20 -13.07
C LYS A 21 -14.30 -12.78 -13.12
N LEU A 22 -15.09 -12.38 -12.13
CA LEU A 22 -15.61 -11.01 -12.02
C LEU A 22 -14.48 -10.00 -11.84
N ALA A 23 -13.52 -10.24 -10.94
CA ALA A 23 -12.37 -9.37 -10.74
C ALA A 23 -11.60 -9.12 -12.04
N LYS A 24 -11.32 -10.17 -12.83
CA LYS A 24 -10.69 -10.02 -14.14
C LYS A 24 -11.49 -9.15 -15.10
N LYS A 25 -12.83 -9.29 -15.12
CA LYS A 25 -13.71 -8.47 -15.96
C LYS A 25 -13.71 -7.02 -15.54
N PHE A 26 -13.74 -6.74 -14.22
CA PHE A 26 -13.65 -5.37 -13.70
C PHE A 26 -12.30 -4.72 -14.05
N LEU A 27 -11.20 -5.44 -13.88
CA LEU A 27 -9.86 -4.95 -14.24
C LEU A 27 -9.76 -4.63 -15.73
N LYS A 28 -10.35 -5.49 -16.61
CA LYS A 28 -10.38 -5.19 -18.03
C LYS A 28 -11.16 -3.91 -18.33
N ASN A 29 -12.36 -3.75 -17.75
CA ASN A 29 -13.17 -2.55 -17.95
C ASN A 29 -12.43 -1.28 -17.46
N LEU A 30 -11.71 -1.38 -16.33
CA LEU A 30 -10.90 -0.28 -15.81
C LEU A 30 -9.78 0.09 -16.78
N ASP A 31 -9.06 -0.91 -17.31
CA ASP A 31 -8.01 -0.72 -18.30
C ASP A 31 -8.54 -0.09 -19.60
N ASP A 32 -9.67 -0.59 -20.12
CA ASP A 32 -10.34 -0.01 -21.27
C ASP A 32 -10.72 1.47 -21.04
N SER A 33 -11.25 1.80 -19.85
CA SER A 33 -11.64 3.18 -19.49
C SER A 33 -10.43 4.12 -19.42
N ILE A 34 -9.29 3.65 -18.88
CA ILE A 34 -8.04 4.42 -18.86
C ILE A 34 -7.57 4.66 -20.31
N GLY A 35 -7.68 3.64 -21.16
CA GLY A 35 -7.37 3.76 -22.59
C GLY A 35 -8.22 4.82 -23.29
N GLU A 36 -9.53 4.86 -23.02
CA GLU A 36 -10.45 5.87 -23.55
C GLU A 36 -10.07 7.29 -23.11
N ILE A 37 -9.77 7.49 -21.82
CA ILE A 37 -9.31 8.78 -21.30
C ILE A 37 -8.04 9.24 -22.04
N LYS A 38 -7.04 8.36 -22.17
CA LYS A 38 -5.78 8.68 -22.85
C LYS A 38 -6.00 9.01 -24.33
N ASN A 39 -6.88 8.27 -25.00
CA ASN A 39 -7.23 8.55 -26.42
C ASN A 39 -7.92 9.90 -26.58
N THR A 40 -8.83 10.25 -25.68
CA THR A 40 -9.48 11.56 -25.69
C THR A 40 -8.48 12.69 -25.49
N LEU A 41 -7.59 12.59 -24.49
CA LEU A 41 -6.54 13.59 -24.27
C LEU A 41 -5.65 13.78 -25.51
N LYS A 42 -5.36 12.70 -26.23
CA LYS A 42 -4.58 12.74 -27.48
C LYS A 42 -5.37 13.41 -28.60
N GLN A 43 -6.64 13.08 -28.77
CA GLN A 43 -7.53 13.70 -29.78
C GLN A 43 -7.69 15.20 -29.56
N GLU A 44 -7.80 15.62 -28.31
CA GLU A 44 -7.88 17.03 -27.92
C GLU A 44 -6.53 17.75 -27.97
N GLY A 45 -5.43 17.08 -28.29
CA GLY A 45 -4.09 17.67 -28.42
C GLY A 45 -3.45 18.12 -27.11
N ILE A 46 -3.96 17.67 -25.96
CA ILE A 46 -3.50 18.07 -24.62
C ILE A 46 -2.70 16.99 -23.89
N ALA A 47 -2.59 15.79 -24.43
CA ALA A 47 -1.93 14.66 -23.79
C ALA A 47 -0.49 14.96 -23.34
N GLU A 48 0.31 15.64 -24.18
CA GLU A 48 1.71 15.95 -23.89
C GLU A 48 1.90 16.77 -22.61
N ASN A 49 0.95 17.63 -22.26
CA ASN A 49 1.01 18.49 -21.08
C ASN A 49 0.00 18.11 -19.99
N THR A 50 -0.45 16.87 -19.99
CA THR A 50 -1.35 16.33 -18.97
C THR A 50 -0.58 15.38 -18.04
N LEU A 51 -0.66 15.63 -16.73
CA LEU A 51 -0.16 14.71 -15.70
C LEU A 51 -1.26 13.69 -15.40
N ILE A 52 -0.98 12.41 -15.62
CA ILE A 52 -1.85 11.29 -15.29
C ILE A 52 -1.19 10.50 -14.14
N ILE A 53 -1.92 10.30 -13.06
CA ILE A 53 -1.50 9.46 -11.94
C ILE A 53 -2.53 8.34 -11.80
N PHE A 54 -2.09 7.10 -11.90
CA PHE A 54 -2.89 5.92 -11.66
C PHE A 54 -2.31 5.13 -10.50
N THR A 55 -3.13 4.81 -9.51
CA THR A 55 -2.72 4.03 -8.34
C THR A 55 -3.91 3.29 -7.73
N SER A 56 -3.63 2.33 -6.85
CA SER A 56 -4.62 1.73 -5.96
C SER A 56 -4.55 2.39 -4.58
N ASP A 57 -5.66 2.42 -3.86
CA ASP A 57 -5.74 2.95 -2.50
C ASP A 57 -5.12 2.00 -1.45
N ASN A 58 -5.21 0.70 -1.70
CA ASN A 58 -4.64 -0.37 -0.85
C ASN A 58 -4.43 -1.65 -1.65
N GLY A 59 -3.72 -2.59 -1.07
CA GLY A 59 -3.56 -3.92 -1.63
C GLY A 59 -4.87 -4.70 -1.75
N GLY A 60 -4.89 -5.72 -2.56
CA GLY A 60 -6.07 -6.54 -2.81
C GLY A 60 -6.67 -7.17 -1.55
N ALA A 61 -7.99 -7.32 -1.51
CA ALA A 61 -8.73 -7.90 -0.39
C ALA A 61 -8.58 -9.44 -0.34
N THR A 62 -7.47 -9.94 0.18
CA THR A 62 -7.14 -11.38 0.23
C THR A 62 -8.16 -12.21 1.01
N TYR A 63 -8.85 -11.62 1.99
CA TYR A 63 -9.91 -12.30 2.74
C TYR A 63 -11.09 -12.72 1.85
N THR A 64 -11.28 -12.11 0.69
CA THR A 64 -12.29 -12.51 -0.31
C THR A 64 -11.86 -13.74 -1.10
N ARG A 65 -10.55 -14.04 -1.14
CA ARG A 65 -9.90 -15.05 -1.99
C ARG A 65 -10.09 -14.81 -3.50
N ALA A 66 -10.61 -13.66 -3.89
CA ALA A 66 -10.74 -13.25 -5.29
C ALA A 66 -9.46 -12.60 -5.82
N THR A 67 -8.64 -12.06 -4.92
CA THR A 67 -7.37 -11.41 -5.22
C THR A 67 -6.19 -12.17 -4.63
N ASP A 68 -5.01 -11.99 -5.20
CA ASP A 68 -3.75 -12.57 -4.76
C ASP A 68 -2.67 -11.49 -4.79
N ASN A 69 -2.08 -11.21 -3.64
CA ASN A 69 -1.01 -10.21 -3.50
C ASN A 69 0.38 -10.85 -3.50
N SER A 70 0.48 -12.17 -3.80
CA SER A 70 1.76 -12.87 -3.80
C SER A 70 2.81 -12.14 -4.66
N PRO A 71 4.07 -12.08 -4.23
CA PRO A 71 4.67 -12.82 -3.10
C PRO A 71 4.44 -12.20 -1.73
N TYR A 72 3.79 -11.03 -1.66
CA TYR A 72 3.55 -10.28 -0.42
C TYR A 72 2.44 -10.90 0.42
N ILE A 73 2.60 -10.88 1.74
CA ILE A 73 1.53 -11.25 2.68
C ILE A 73 0.66 -10.04 3.03
N GLY A 74 -0.53 -10.32 3.53
CA GLY A 74 -1.51 -9.28 3.85
C GLY A 74 -2.29 -8.81 2.62
N GLY A 75 -2.99 -7.74 2.82
CA GLY A 75 -3.87 -7.11 1.83
C GLY A 75 -4.64 -5.98 2.47
N LYS A 76 -5.71 -5.54 1.86
CA LYS A 76 -6.61 -4.51 2.41
C LYS A 76 -6.83 -4.74 3.90
N MET A 77 -6.73 -3.69 4.72
CA MET A 77 -6.81 -3.61 6.18
C MET A 77 -5.55 -4.04 6.93
N SER A 78 -4.49 -4.49 6.27
CA SER A 78 -3.26 -4.87 6.95
C SER A 78 -2.11 -3.94 6.60
N ASN A 79 -1.18 -3.78 7.55
CA ASN A 79 0.06 -3.02 7.33
C ASN A 79 1.22 -3.92 6.84
N PHE A 80 0.93 -5.16 6.42
CA PHE A 80 1.89 -5.98 5.69
C PHE A 80 2.08 -5.47 4.27
N GLU A 81 3.18 -5.88 3.62
CA GLU A 81 3.52 -5.39 2.27
C GLU A 81 2.39 -5.60 1.26
N GLY A 82 1.66 -6.71 1.33
CA GLY A 82 0.50 -6.94 0.47
C GLY A 82 -0.68 -6.00 0.70
N GLY A 83 -0.68 -5.23 1.79
CA GLY A 83 -1.68 -4.19 2.07
C GLY A 83 -1.19 -2.78 1.74
N THR A 84 0.10 -2.54 1.84
CA THR A 84 0.72 -1.20 1.71
C THR A 84 1.43 -0.98 0.39
N ILE A 85 2.00 -2.00 -0.25
CA ILE A 85 2.54 -1.89 -1.61
C ILE A 85 1.38 -1.92 -2.60
N VAL A 86 1.27 -0.85 -3.37
CA VAL A 86 0.26 -0.70 -4.42
C VAL A 86 0.92 -0.32 -5.75
N PRO A 87 0.34 -0.73 -6.90
CA PRO A 87 0.82 -0.25 -8.18
C PRO A 87 0.63 1.27 -8.26
N MET A 88 1.66 1.98 -8.74
CA MET A 88 1.59 3.39 -9.04
C MET A 88 2.24 3.67 -10.39
N MET A 89 1.54 4.37 -11.25
CA MET A 89 2.01 4.82 -12.54
C MET A 89 1.80 6.31 -12.68
N ILE A 90 2.84 7.02 -13.15
CA ILE A 90 2.79 8.46 -13.39
C ILE A 90 3.23 8.69 -14.84
N GLU A 91 2.41 9.40 -15.58
CA GLU A 91 2.67 9.77 -16.96
C GLU A 91 2.54 11.29 -17.13
N TRP A 92 3.55 11.90 -17.67
CA TRP A 92 3.55 13.28 -18.13
C TRP A 92 4.58 13.44 -19.25
N PRO A 93 4.19 13.23 -20.52
CA PRO A 93 5.15 13.10 -21.62
C PRO A 93 6.12 14.28 -21.72
N LYS A 94 5.64 15.50 -21.51
CA LYS A 94 6.46 16.72 -21.55
C LYS A 94 7.51 16.81 -20.43
N LYS A 95 7.36 16.06 -19.31
CA LYS A 95 8.18 16.21 -18.09
C LYS A 95 8.83 14.95 -17.60
N ILE A 96 8.24 13.79 -17.85
CA ILE A 96 8.70 12.51 -17.34
C ILE A 96 9.16 11.65 -18.51
N LYS A 97 10.39 11.12 -18.41
CA LYS A 97 10.94 10.24 -19.45
C LYS A 97 10.12 8.95 -19.55
N PRO A 98 9.81 8.45 -20.77
CA PRO A 98 9.12 7.17 -20.95
C PRO A 98 9.90 6.01 -20.32
N GLN A 99 9.17 5.00 -19.83
CA GLN A 99 9.72 3.75 -19.28
C GLN A 99 10.70 3.94 -18.11
N ALA A 100 10.65 5.05 -17.40
CA ALA A 100 11.40 5.22 -16.18
C ALA A 100 10.81 4.32 -15.09
N ASN A 101 11.66 3.50 -14.45
CA ASN A 101 11.31 2.76 -13.26
C ASN A 101 11.90 3.48 -12.05
N TYR A 102 11.09 3.69 -11.03
CA TYR A 102 11.50 4.28 -9.78
C TYR A 102 11.29 3.29 -8.64
N SER A 103 12.37 2.83 -8.01
CA SER A 103 12.36 1.74 -7.02
C SER A 103 12.46 2.20 -5.57
N ASN A 104 12.64 3.51 -5.33
CA ASN A 104 12.70 4.02 -3.97
C ASN A 104 11.30 4.16 -3.36
N MET A 105 11.23 4.22 -2.03
CA MET A 105 9.98 4.41 -1.29
C MET A 105 9.28 5.71 -1.70
N VAL A 106 8.00 5.58 -2.02
CA VAL A 106 7.05 6.67 -2.26
C VAL A 106 5.78 6.42 -1.47
N SER A 107 4.99 7.44 -1.24
CA SER A 107 3.74 7.35 -0.50
C SER A 107 2.58 7.94 -1.30
N LEU A 108 1.35 7.49 -1.05
CA LEU A 108 0.15 8.14 -1.58
C LEU A 108 0.01 9.58 -1.06
N LEU A 109 0.64 9.90 0.07
CA LEU A 109 0.72 11.27 0.60
C LEU A 109 1.47 12.23 -0.34
N ASP A 110 2.29 11.70 -1.25
CA ASP A 110 3.09 12.48 -2.20
C ASP A 110 2.27 12.99 -3.39
N ILE A 111 1.07 12.44 -3.60
CA ILE A 111 0.23 12.79 -4.76
C ILE A 111 -0.14 14.26 -4.74
N VAL A 112 -0.66 14.77 -3.61
CA VAL A 112 -1.09 16.17 -3.51
C VAL A 112 0.06 17.14 -3.69
N PRO A 113 1.21 17.02 -2.97
CA PRO A 113 2.37 17.88 -3.23
C PRO A 113 2.87 17.80 -4.68
N THR A 114 2.84 16.61 -5.30
CA THR A 114 3.24 16.44 -6.69
C THR A 114 2.33 17.21 -7.66
N ILE A 115 1.01 17.16 -7.44
CA ILE A 115 0.05 17.91 -8.27
C ILE A 115 0.24 19.41 -8.07
N LEU A 116 0.38 19.89 -6.84
CA LEU A 116 0.60 21.31 -6.55
C LEU A 116 1.89 21.85 -7.18
N ASP A 117 2.96 21.06 -7.15
CA ASP A 117 4.22 21.38 -7.82
C ASP A 117 4.04 21.40 -9.34
N ALA A 118 3.33 20.43 -9.91
CA ALA A 118 3.07 20.36 -11.34
C ALA A 118 2.38 21.63 -11.88
N VAL A 119 1.43 22.17 -11.11
CA VAL A 119 0.70 23.41 -11.47
C VAL A 119 1.35 24.67 -10.91
N LYS A 120 2.51 24.57 -10.25
CA LYS A 120 3.23 25.69 -9.62
C LYS A 120 2.35 26.49 -8.64
N SER A 121 1.56 25.76 -7.85
CA SER A 121 0.66 26.38 -6.88
C SER A 121 1.42 27.02 -5.72
N PRO A 122 1.06 28.26 -5.27
CA PRO A 122 1.59 28.82 -4.03
C PRO A 122 1.32 27.96 -2.79
N SER A 123 0.27 27.14 -2.82
CA SER A 123 -0.09 26.22 -1.73
C SER A 123 0.94 25.12 -1.48
N LEU A 124 1.93 24.94 -2.38
CA LEU A 124 3.05 24.02 -2.13
C LEU A 124 3.90 24.46 -0.91
N ASN A 125 3.83 25.71 -0.52
CA ASN A 125 4.51 26.22 0.68
C ASN A 125 3.84 25.78 1.99
N ASN A 126 2.67 25.16 1.94
CA ASN A 126 2.03 24.57 3.10
C ASN A 126 2.81 23.32 3.55
N THR A 127 2.69 23.00 4.85
CA THR A 127 3.30 21.78 5.39
C THR A 127 2.49 20.56 4.99
N PHE A 128 3.12 19.61 4.33
CA PHE A 128 2.57 18.30 3.96
C PHE A 128 3.40 17.19 4.60
N ASP A 129 2.77 16.06 4.91
CA ASP A 129 3.49 14.84 5.32
C ASP A 129 4.17 14.14 4.11
N GLY A 130 3.63 14.35 2.91
CA GLY A 130 4.23 13.90 1.65
C GLY A 130 5.11 14.97 0.99
N VAL A 131 5.80 14.60 -0.06
CA VAL A 131 6.69 15.47 -0.85
C VAL A 131 6.35 15.39 -2.34
N SER A 132 6.69 16.44 -3.11
CA SER A 132 6.58 16.34 -4.58
C SER A 132 7.53 15.29 -5.12
N LEU A 133 7.03 14.38 -5.95
CA LEU A 133 7.84 13.35 -6.63
C LEU A 133 8.56 13.87 -7.86
N LEU A 134 8.18 15.02 -8.41
CA LEU A 134 8.76 15.55 -9.67
C LEU A 134 10.28 15.72 -9.62
N PRO A 135 10.90 16.20 -8.52
CA PRO A 135 12.35 16.30 -8.42
C PRO A 135 13.09 14.96 -8.39
N TYR A 136 12.36 13.86 -8.07
CA TYR A 136 12.94 12.55 -7.85
C TYR A 136 12.78 11.59 -9.03
N ILE A 137 11.66 11.65 -9.75
CA ILE A 137 11.32 10.70 -10.82
C ILE A 137 12.37 10.67 -11.93
N ASN A 138 12.97 11.81 -12.27
CA ASN A 138 14.00 11.90 -13.32
C ASN A 138 15.43 11.98 -12.75
N SER A 139 15.60 11.84 -11.43
CA SER A 139 16.90 11.99 -10.77
C SER A 139 17.45 10.63 -10.31
N ASN A 140 18.75 10.40 -10.55
CA ASN A 140 19.43 9.24 -10.02
C ASN A 140 19.92 9.52 -8.59
N GLY A 141 19.62 8.60 -7.65
CA GLY A 141 20.19 8.57 -6.32
C GLY A 141 19.56 9.46 -5.25
N LYS A 142 18.54 10.26 -5.58
CA LYS A 142 17.76 10.99 -4.57
C LYS A 142 16.56 10.17 -4.13
N VAL A 143 16.28 10.12 -2.82
CA VAL A 143 15.14 9.42 -2.24
C VAL A 143 14.17 10.41 -1.61
N PRO A 144 12.86 10.32 -1.87
CA PRO A 144 11.87 11.21 -1.28
C PRO A 144 11.68 10.93 0.22
N HIS A 145 11.74 9.67 0.61
CA HIS A 145 11.55 9.22 1.99
C HIS A 145 12.69 8.33 2.45
N LYS A 146 13.15 8.56 3.68
CA LYS A 146 14.07 7.65 4.38
C LYS A 146 13.32 6.65 5.24
N GLU A 147 12.11 7.00 5.64
CA GLU A 147 11.24 6.19 6.49
C GLU A 147 9.77 6.47 6.19
N LEU A 148 8.93 5.46 6.39
CA LEU A 148 7.48 5.55 6.28
C LEU A 148 6.83 4.91 7.51
N PHE A 149 5.71 5.48 7.96
CA PHE A 149 5.02 5.07 9.17
C PHE A 149 3.55 4.79 8.91
N TRP A 150 3.02 3.81 9.62
CA TRP A 150 1.58 3.49 9.62
C TRP A 150 1.08 3.31 11.04
N LYS A 151 -0.13 3.80 11.28
CA LYS A 151 -0.90 3.60 12.51
C LYS A 151 -2.34 3.26 12.13
N THR A 152 -2.80 2.10 12.56
CA THR A 152 -4.18 1.68 12.40
C THR A 152 -4.62 1.08 13.73
N GLY A 153 -5.22 1.93 14.60
CA GLY A 153 -5.54 1.55 15.97
C GLY A 153 -4.33 0.98 16.72
N TYR A 154 -4.43 -0.27 17.15
CA TYR A 154 -3.37 -1.01 17.85
C TYR A 154 -2.30 -1.62 16.93
N VAL A 155 -2.43 -1.46 15.61
CA VAL A 155 -1.44 -1.94 14.64
C VAL A 155 -0.52 -0.80 14.24
N LYS A 156 0.78 -1.04 14.35
CA LYS A 156 1.87 -0.09 14.14
C LYS A 156 2.86 -0.66 13.16
N SER A 157 3.33 0.16 12.22
CA SER A 157 4.42 -0.25 11.33
C SER A 157 5.32 0.93 11.01
N VAL A 158 6.59 0.64 10.82
CA VAL A 158 7.59 1.59 10.33
C VAL A 158 8.54 0.86 9.39
N ILE A 159 8.84 1.50 8.27
CA ILE A 159 9.93 1.12 7.38
C ILE A 159 10.98 2.21 7.48
N SER A 160 12.23 1.82 7.73
CA SER A 160 13.39 2.68 7.65
C SER A 160 14.55 1.89 7.05
N GLU A 161 15.25 2.49 6.08
CA GLU A 161 16.19 1.75 5.26
C GLU A 161 15.49 0.53 4.63
N ASN A 162 16.01 -0.67 4.86
CA ASN A 162 15.46 -1.93 4.33
C ASN A 162 14.75 -2.75 5.41
N PHE A 163 14.58 -2.19 6.62
CA PHE A 163 13.94 -2.89 7.72
C PHE A 163 12.53 -2.37 7.96
N LYS A 164 11.62 -3.32 8.18
CA LYS A 164 10.24 -3.05 8.60
C LYS A 164 10.01 -3.66 9.97
N LEU A 165 9.59 -2.83 10.91
CA LEU A 165 9.03 -3.27 12.18
C LEU A 165 7.50 -3.22 12.06
N HIS A 166 6.85 -4.34 12.37
CA HIS A 166 5.39 -4.43 12.46
C HIS A 166 5.02 -4.91 13.86
N ILE A 167 4.07 -4.23 14.48
CA ILE A 167 3.57 -4.53 15.84
C ILE A 167 2.05 -4.58 15.77
N ASN A 168 1.48 -5.65 16.29
CA ASN A 168 0.06 -5.77 16.58
C ASN A 168 -0.10 -6.00 18.09
N GLU A 169 -0.49 -4.97 18.81
CA GLU A 169 -0.54 -5.00 20.28
C GLU A 169 -1.63 -5.93 20.80
N LYS A 170 -2.75 -6.04 20.09
CA LYS A 170 -3.84 -6.95 20.45
C LYS A 170 -3.43 -8.41 20.42
N GLU A 171 -2.60 -8.79 19.47
CA GLU A 171 -2.11 -10.17 19.29
C GLU A 171 -0.79 -10.43 20.02
N ASN A 172 -0.25 -9.41 20.72
CA ASN A 172 1.11 -9.45 21.25
C ASN A 172 2.15 -9.91 20.20
N PHE A 173 1.91 -9.52 18.96
CA PHE A 173 2.71 -9.92 17.80
C PHE A 173 3.68 -8.80 17.41
N LYS A 174 4.94 -9.16 17.25
CA LYS A 174 5.99 -8.26 16.77
C LYS A 174 6.87 -8.98 15.77
N THR A 175 7.20 -8.31 14.68
CA THR A 175 8.13 -8.84 13.69
C THR A 175 9.02 -7.76 13.13
N LEU A 176 10.31 -8.09 12.97
CA LEU A 176 11.29 -7.28 12.25
C LEU A 176 11.69 -8.03 10.99
N ILE A 177 11.55 -7.39 9.85
CA ILE A 177 11.82 -7.97 8.53
C ILE A 177 12.88 -7.13 7.82
N ASN A 178 13.76 -7.79 7.08
CA ASN A 178 14.57 -7.12 6.07
C ASN A 178 13.89 -7.30 4.71
N LEU A 179 13.26 -6.26 4.19
CA LEU A 179 12.42 -6.32 2.99
C LEU A 179 13.20 -6.61 1.71
N ASP A 180 14.47 -6.26 1.62
CA ASP A 180 15.31 -6.60 0.46
C ASP A 180 15.56 -8.10 0.35
N LYS A 181 15.69 -8.77 1.50
CA LYS A 181 15.98 -10.20 1.56
C LYS A 181 14.73 -11.05 1.67
N ASP A 182 13.68 -10.49 2.25
CA ASP A 182 12.41 -11.18 2.53
C ASP A 182 11.22 -10.27 2.28
N PRO A 183 10.91 -9.93 1.02
CA PRO A 183 9.74 -9.10 0.69
C PRO A 183 8.41 -9.78 1.01
N SER A 184 8.43 -11.08 1.29
CA SER A 184 7.25 -11.85 1.69
C SER A 184 7.04 -11.95 3.20
N GLU A 185 7.84 -11.23 4.00
CA GLU A 185 7.70 -11.05 5.45
C GLU A 185 7.55 -12.36 6.24
N LYS A 186 8.33 -13.39 5.88
CA LYS A 186 8.25 -14.74 6.49
C LYS A 186 9.18 -14.94 7.66
N ASN A 187 10.34 -14.25 7.65
CA ASN A 187 11.45 -14.49 8.56
C ASN A 187 11.55 -13.37 9.59
N ASN A 188 11.07 -13.63 10.80
CA ASN A 188 11.16 -12.66 11.88
C ASN A 188 12.58 -12.57 12.44
N LEU A 189 13.20 -11.41 12.30
CA LEU A 189 14.58 -11.13 12.70
C LEU A 189 14.68 -10.45 14.08
N ILE A 190 13.59 -10.32 14.83
CA ILE A 190 13.57 -9.53 16.06
C ILE A 190 14.50 -10.08 17.14
N SER A 191 14.69 -11.40 17.20
CA SER A 191 15.62 -12.05 18.13
C SER A 191 17.08 -11.91 17.69
N ILE A 192 17.32 -11.69 16.40
CA ILE A 192 18.68 -11.54 15.83
C ILE A 192 19.14 -10.07 15.92
N TYR A 193 18.21 -9.13 15.72
CA TYR A 193 18.48 -7.69 15.71
C TYR A 193 17.55 -6.93 16.67
N PRO A 194 17.59 -7.23 18.00
CA PRO A 194 16.68 -6.61 18.97
C PRO A 194 16.91 -5.09 19.10
N GLU A 195 18.16 -4.63 18.95
CA GLU A 195 18.50 -3.21 18.98
C GLU A 195 17.89 -2.44 17.81
N LYS A 196 17.92 -3.02 16.59
CA LYS A 196 17.28 -2.42 15.41
C LYS A 196 15.75 -2.35 15.58
N ALA A 197 15.14 -3.37 16.16
CA ALA A 197 13.71 -3.35 16.46
C ALA A 197 13.35 -2.25 17.48
N ASN A 198 14.17 -2.05 18.51
CA ASN A 198 14.00 -0.99 19.48
C ASN A 198 14.21 0.39 18.85
N GLU A 199 15.25 0.58 18.05
CA GLU A 199 15.48 1.81 17.28
C GLU A 199 14.25 2.20 16.45
N LEU A 200 13.72 1.27 15.66
CA LEU A 200 12.54 1.51 14.81
C LEU A 200 11.30 1.81 15.65
N LYS A 201 11.14 1.16 16.79
CA LYS A 201 10.05 1.45 17.72
C LYS A 201 10.15 2.88 18.27
N GLU A 202 11.35 3.33 18.64
CA GLU A 202 11.57 4.70 19.12
C GLU A 202 11.27 5.74 18.01
N ARG A 203 11.68 5.48 16.77
CA ARG A 203 11.34 6.32 15.62
C ARG A 203 9.85 6.39 15.42
N TRP A 204 9.14 5.27 15.49
CA TRP A 204 7.69 5.22 15.41
C TRP A 204 7.02 6.01 16.55
N ASN A 205 7.47 5.85 17.79
CA ASN A 205 6.96 6.57 18.95
C ASN A 205 7.14 8.09 18.78
N LYS A 206 8.32 8.52 18.30
CA LYS A 206 8.62 9.92 18.03
C LYS A 206 7.66 10.49 16.97
N TRP A 207 7.47 9.79 15.86
CA TRP A 207 6.50 10.19 14.84
C TRP A 207 5.08 10.22 15.41
N ASN A 208 4.65 9.18 16.13
CA ASN A 208 3.31 9.12 16.71
C ASN A 208 3.02 10.26 17.68
N SER A 209 4.03 10.76 18.41
CA SER A 209 3.86 11.90 19.32
C SER A 209 3.56 13.22 18.62
N THR A 210 3.79 13.31 17.30
CA THR A 210 3.44 14.48 16.50
C THR A 210 2.00 14.44 15.98
N LEU A 211 1.35 13.27 16.07
CA LEU A 211 -0.01 13.09 15.57
C LEU A 211 -1.04 13.56 16.59
N LYS A 212 -2.14 14.05 16.07
CA LYS A 212 -3.35 14.24 16.89
C LYS A 212 -4.00 12.89 17.17
N GLU A 213 -4.63 12.76 18.32
CA GLU A 213 -5.42 11.57 18.62
C GLU A 213 -6.60 11.41 17.65
N SER A 214 -6.96 10.17 17.38
CA SER A 214 -8.13 9.87 16.55
C SER A 214 -9.39 10.41 17.23
N LYS A 215 -10.20 11.14 16.48
CA LYS A 215 -11.50 11.63 16.95
C LYS A 215 -12.56 10.53 17.01
N TRP A 216 -12.36 9.47 16.25
CA TRP A 216 -13.25 8.30 16.17
C TRP A 216 -12.44 7.05 16.46
N GLU A 217 -12.97 6.22 17.33
CA GLU A 217 -12.42 4.90 17.61
C GLU A 217 -12.87 3.90 16.56
N SER A 218 -12.07 2.86 16.35
CA SER A 218 -12.51 1.71 15.57
C SER A 218 -13.63 0.98 16.33
N ASN A 219 -14.79 0.82 15.70
CA ASN A 219 -15.96 0.19 16.32
C ASN A 219 -15.95 -1.34 16.20
N ALA A 220 -15.05 -1.92 15.43
CA ALA A 220 -14.99 -3.35 15.20
C ALA A 220 -13.57 -3.80 14.87
N ASP A 221 -13.31 -5.07 15.20
CA ASP A 221 -12.12 -5.76 14.73
C ASP A 221 -12.49 -6.80 13.68
N VAL A 222 -11.66 -6.92 12.66
CA VAL A 222 -11.80 -7.98 11.66
C VAL A 222 -10.68 -9.00 11.82
N TYR A 223 -11.06 -10.27 11.82
CA TYR A 223 -10.13 -11.40 11.92
C TYR A 223 -9.94 -12.03 10.54
N ILE A 224 -8.88 -11.63 9.86
CA ILE A 224 -8.66 -11.94 8.45
C ILE A 224 -7.36 -12.71 8.19
N PRO A 225 -7.35 -13.58 7.16
CA PRO A 225 -6.14 -14.27 6.75
C PRO A 225 -5.18 -13.31 6.03
N VAL A 226 -3.88 -13.49 6.27
CA VAL A 226 -2.84 -12.68 5.63
C VAL A 226 -2.34 -13.25 4.30
N SER A 227 -2.86 -14.41 3.87
CA SER A 227 -2.58 -14.96 2.54
C SER A 227 -3.76 -15.77 2.02
N ASN A 228 -3.74 -16.14 0.73
CA ASN A 228 -4.76 -16.97 0.10
C ASN A 228 -4.66 -18.46 0.44
N SER A 229 -3.63 -18.89 1.18
CA SER A 229 -3.47 -20.27 1.64
C SER A 229 -4.63 -20.69 2.56
N GLU A 230 -5.10 -21.92 2.43
CA GLU A 230 -6.14 -22.49 3.34
C GLU A 230 -5.68 -22.49 4.80
N ASN A 231 -4.39 -22.64 5.04
CA ASN A 231 -3.74 -22.64 6.35
C ASN A 231 -3.12 -21.29 6.71
N SER A 232 -3.55 -20.22 6.07
CA SER A 232 -3.04 -18.88 6.35
C SER A 232 -3.27 -18.51 7.82
N LYS A 233 -2.23 -17.98 8.45
CA LYS A 233 -2.40 -17.31 9.74
C LYS A 233 -3.41 -16.18 9.58
N LYS A 234 -4.19 -15.95 10.63
CA LYS A 234 -5.15 -14.85 10.72
C LYS A 234 -4.76 -13.95 11.86
N TYR A 235 -5.02 -12.67 11.70
CA TYR A 235 -4.79 -11.67 12.73
C TYR A 235 -5.99 -10.76 12.84
N TYR A 236 -6.16 -10.13 14.02
CA TYR A 236 -7.10 -9.04 14.21
C TYR A 236 -6.54 -7.75 13.64
N PHE A 237 -7.37 -7.01 12.93
CA PHE A 237 -7.10 -5.67 12.45
C PHE A 237 -8.25 -4.76 12.85
N PRO A 238 -7.98 -3.48 13.26
CA PRO A 238 -9.02 -2.49 13.51
C PRO A 238 -9.75 -2.15 12.20
N TRP A 239 -11.06 -2.00 12.29
CA TRP A 239 -11.92 -1.61 11.17
C TRP A 239 -12.41 -0.19 11.33
#